data_5f6fe81c6918f2a60907988d0b9f901a
#
_entry.id   5f6fe81c6918f2a60907988d0b9f901a
#
_cell.length_a   1.000
_cell.length_b   1.000
_cell.length_c   1.000
_cell.angle_alpha   90.00
_cell.angle_beta   90.00
_cell.angle_gamma   90.00
#
_symmetry.space_group_name_H-M   'P 1'
#
loop_
_entity.id
_entity.type
_entity.pdbx_description
1 polymer ?
#
loop_
_entity_poly.entity_id
_entity_poly.type
_entity_poly.pdbx_seq_one_letter_code
_entity_poly.pdbx_strand_id
1 'polypeptide(L)'
;MKYIVSFLLFVSYSLLGYSQGTLIDEQVAYGGLFRQSVKSCDEFMCRFNEEEFFPDLNPSDPDLGKKNFLFLFDYKLSEGKEKSTFLQDIFSFYSVVRTNKVKLDYDSKKWFAELRTEFTYKKKNVELGIILQTEKSQKGLPCWSIVGVNGLEKIGFRDTTNRYTISPEQHEALFSEIDSDLQYFSKEFSLFRGQEITIDALSYFFALVETGTIKFQKRIKTQFHFFDVPSYVFCIEYRDRSKSNTGWLITSYNRTDEKSKVLLLNKLLGK
;
A
#
# COMPACT_ATOMS: atom_id res chain seq x y z
N MET A 1 48.87 12.50 -17.76
CA MET A 1 47.57 12.80 -17.08
C MET A 1 46.39 13.04 -18.06
N LYS A 2 46.56 13.68 -19.23
CA LYS A 2 45.46 13.93 -20.19
C LYS A 2 44.84 12.65 -20.81
N TYR A 3 45.63 11.60 -21.03
CA TYR A 3 45.13 10.34 -21.65
C TYR A 3 44.36 9.42 -20.72
N ILE A 4 44.57 9.49 -19.39
CA ILE A 4 43.84 8.67 -18.40
C ILE A 4 42.43 9.20 -18.22
N VAL A 5 42.21 10.50 -18.26
CA VAL A 5 40.88 11.12 -18.13
C VAL A 5 40.01 10.80 -19.35
N SER A 6 40.61 10.78 -20.57
CA SER A 6 39.88 10.45 -21.81
C SER A 6 39.45 8.99 -21.85
N PHE A 7 40.24 8.07 -21.27
CA PHE A 7 39.91 6.65 -21.20
C PHE A 7 38.77 6.36 -20.19
N LEU A 8 38.79 7.03 -19.04
CA LEU A 8 37.71 6.91 -18.04
C LEU A 8 36.36 7.47 -18.54
N LEU A 9 36.36 8.53 -19.33
CA LEU A 9 35.15 9.05 -19.97
C LEU A 9 34.63 8.09 -21.05
N PHE A 10 35.47 7.41 -21.78
CA PHE A 10 35.05 6.45 -22.81
C PHE A 10 34.48 5.16 -22.21
N VAL A 11 35.01 4.70 -21.07
CA VAL A 11 34.47 3.53 -20.34
C VAL A 11 33.12 3.85 -19.67
N SER A 12 32.93 5.08 -19.18
CA SER A 12 31.63 5.48 -18.61
C SER A 12 30.52 5.61 -19.67
N TYR A 13 30.84 6.03 -20.88
CA TYR A 13 29.87 6.07 -21.99
C TYR A 13 29.49 4.68 -22.51
N SER A 14 30.42 3.72 -22.50
CA SER A 14 30.11 2.34 -22.91
C SER A 14 29.24 1.58 -21.90
N LEU A 15 29.30 1.91 -20.60
CA LEU A 15 28.45 1.31 -19.58
C LEU A 15 27.01 1.83 -19.60
N LEU A 16 26.78 3.07 -20.05
CA LEU A 16 25.43 3.63 -20.24
C LEU A 16 24.72 3.09 -21.49
N GLY A 17 25.46 2.67 -22.50
CA GLY A 17 24.90 2.10 -23.75
C GLY A 17 24.38 0.67 -23.59
N TYR A 18 24.92 -0.13 -22.66
CA TYR A 18 24.49 -1.52 -22.45
C TYR A 18 23.18 -1.64 -21.65
N SER A 19 22.83 -0.64 -20.86
CA SER A 19 21.58 -0.65 -20.07
C SER A 19 20.32 -0.37 -20.91
N GLN A 20 20.43 0.31 -22.03
CA GLN A 20 19.27 0.63 -22.87
C GLN A 20 18.94 -0.46 -23.91
N GLY A 21 19.92 -1.25 -24.35
CA GLY A 21 19.70 -2.32 -25.32
C GLY A 21 18.91 -3.49 -24.74
N THR A 22 19.18 -3.89 -23.49
CA THR A 22 18.49 -5.01 -22.83
C THR A 22 17.02 -4.71 -22.52
N LEU A 23 16.66 -3.48 -22.17
CA LEU A 23 15.28 -3.09 -21.90
C LEU A 23 14.43 -3.02 -23.18
N ILE A 24 15.03 -2.67 -24.30
CA ILE A 24 14.32 -2.60 -25.60
C ILE A 24 14.12 -4.00 -26.16
N ASP A 25 15.11 -4.88 -26.06
CA ASP A 25 15.02 -6.26 -26.52
C ASP A 25 14.05 -7.09 -25.67
N GLU A 26 14.00 -6.90 -24.35
CA GLU A 26 12.99 -7.51 -23.51
C GLU A 26 11.57 -7.01 -23.83
N GLN A 27 11.38 -5.73 -24.09
CA GLN A 27 10.08 -5.19 -24.50
C GLN A 27 9.62 -5.76 -25.85
N VAL A 28 10.51 -5.97 -26.79
CA VAL A 28 10.19 -6.56 -28.12
C VAL A 28 9.93 -8.06 -28.02
N ALA A 29 10.72 -8.79 -27.24
CA ALA A 29 10.54 -10.24 -27.04
C ALA A 29 9.26 -10.61 -26.29
N TYR A 30 8.83 -9.77 -25.33
CA TYR A 30 7.62 -9.96 -24.54
C TYR A 30 6.40 -9.19 -25.06
N GLY A 31 6.51 -8.44 -26.14
CA GLY A 31 5.44 -7.56 -26.65
C GLY A 31 4.12 -8.26 -26.95
N GLY A 32 4.13 -9.56 -27.29
CA GLY A 32 2.94 -10.38 -27.49
C GLY A 32 2.25 -10.80 -26.19
N LEU A 33 3.01 -11.04 -25.11
CA LEU A 33 2.50 -11.41 -23.79
C LEU A 33 1.96 -10.18 -23.02
N PHE A 34 2.53 -9.00 -23.28
CA PHE A 34 2.12 -7.74 -22.66
C PHE A 34 0.76 -7.21 -23.15
N ARG A 35 0.23 -7.71 -24.26
CA ARG A 35 -1.08 -7.28 -24.80
C ARG A 35 -2.28 -7.69 -23.91
N GLN A 36 -2.12 -8.68 -23.07
CA GLN A 36 -3.17 -9.18 -22.17
C GLN A 36 -2.94 -8.84 -20.69
N SER A 37 -1.97 -8.01 -20.37
CA SER A 37 -1.64 -7.67 -18.99
C SER A 37 -2.09 -6.26 -18.63
N VAL A 38 -2.55 -6.08 -17.38
CA VAL A 38 -2.77 -4.77 -16.77
C VAL A 38 -1.44 -4.29 -16.21
N LYS A 39 -0.71 -3.48 -16.98
CA LYS A 39 0.70 -3.15 -16.70
C LYS A 39 0.89 -2.18 -15.54
N SER A 40 -0.06 -1.27 -15.35
CA SER A 40 0.02 -0.21 -14.35
C SER A 40 -1.29 -0.07 -13.58
N CYS A 41 -1.24 0.62 -12.44
CA CYS A 41 -2.45 0.98 -11.70
C CYS A 41 -3.34 1.94 -12.50
N ASP A 42 -2.75 2.78 -13.35
CA ASP A 42 -3.45 3.65 -14.27
C ASP A 42 -4.26 2.87 -15.30
N GLU A 43 -3.63 1.93 -15.98
CA GLU A 43 -4.32 1.03 -16.92
C GLU A 43 -5.45 0.23 -16.23
N PHE A 44 -5.24 -0.19 -14.97
CA PHE A 44 -6.29 -0.81 -14.18
C PHE A 44 -7.48 0.14 -13.97
N MET A 45 -7.22 1.38 -13.57
CA MET A 45 -8.28 2.38 -13.37
C MET A 45 -9.02 2.70 -14.68
N CYS A 46 -8.31 2.88 -15.80
CA CYS A 46 -8.91 3.12 -17.10
C CYS A 46 -9.84 1.97 -17.53
N ARG A 47 -9.42 0.71 -17.31
CA ARG A 47 -10.26 -0.45 -17.61
C ARG A 47 -11.43 -0.61 -16.64
N PHE A 48 -11.23 -0.34 -15.37
CA PHE A 48 -12.31 -0.33 -14.37
C PHE A 48 -13.37 0.73 -14.71
N ASN A 49 -12.93 1.90 -15.17
CA ASN A 49 -13.77 3.02 -15.58
C ASN A 49 -14.44 2.82 -16.97
N GLU A 50 -14.11 1.75 -17.70
CA GLU A 50 -14.50 1.51 -19.09
C GLU A 50 -14.00 2.60 -20.08
N GLU A 51 -12.88 3.22 -19.76
CA GLU A 51 -12.15 4.15 -20.64
C GLU A 51 -11.23 3.39 -21.60
N GLU A 52 -10.81 2.18 -21.20
CA GLU A 52 -10.09 1.19 -22.01
C GLU A 52 -10.69 -0.20 -21.84
N PHE A 53 -10.52 -1.04 -22.87
CA PHE A 53 -10.97 -2.43 -22.87
C PHE A 53 -9.81 -3.37 -23.19
N PHE A 54 -9.93 -4.63 -22.75
CA PHE A 54 -8.96 -5.66 -23.15
C PHE A 54 -9.02 -5.86 -24.67
N PRO A 55 -7.86 -5.93 -25.36
CA PRO A 55 -7.79 -5.95 -26.82
C PRO A 55 -8.53 -7.12 -27.48
N ASP A 56 -8.66 -8.24 -26.78
CA ASP A 56 -9.28 -9.46 -27.31
C ASP A 56 -10.81 -9.45 -27.17
N LEU A 57 -11.39 -8.42 -26.53
CA LEU A 57 -12.85 -8.29 -26.42
C LEU A 57 -13.44 -7.71 -27.71
N ASN A 58 -14.56 -8.31 -28.15
CA ASN A 58 -15.28 -7.79 -29.31
C ASN A 58 -15.99 -6.46 -28.93
N PRO A 59 -15.68 -5.34 -29.59
CA PRO A 59 -16.29 -4.05 -29.32
C PRO A 59 -17.81 -4.01 -29.54
N SER A 60 -18.34 -4.92 -30.35
CA SER A 60 -19.79 -5.04 -30.63
C SER A 60 -20.53 -5.96 -29.66
N ASP A 61 -19.85 -6.49 -28.64
CA ASP A 61 -20.46 -7.39 -27.67
C ASP A 61 -21.37 -6.59 -26.71
N PRO A 62 -22.67 -6.93 -26.59
CA PRO A 62 -23.56 -6.22 -25.65
C PRO A 62 -23.13 -6.35 -24.18
N ASP A 63 -22.36 -7.37 -23.83
CA ASP A 63 -21.82 -7.59 -22.48
C ASP A 63 -20.36 -7.16 -22.35
N LEU A 64 -19.83 -6.35 -23.28
CA LEU A 64 -18.44 -5.90 -23.30
C LEU A 64 -17.95 -5.39 -21.94
N GLY A 65 -18.69 -4.49 -21.31
CA GLY A 65 -18.32 -3.92 -20.01
C GLY A 65 -18.25 -4.97 -18.90
N LYS A 66 -19.20 -5.90 -18.85
CA LYS A 66 -19.17 -7.01 -17.86
C LYS A 66 -17.98 -7.93 -18.06
N LYS A 67 -17.66 -8.26 -19.33
CA LYS A 67 -16.51 -9.11 -19.67
C LYS A 67 -15.21 -8.41 -19.35
N ASN A 68 -15.09 -7.12 -19.70
CA ASN A 68 -13.95 -6.30 -19.35
C ASN A 68 -13.73 -6.27 -17.82
N PHE A 69 -14.79 -6.03 -17.06
CA PHE A 69 -14.74 -6.02 -15.60
C PHE A 69 -14.36 -7.37 -15.01
N LEU A 70 -14.89 -8.47 -15.56
CA LEU A 70 -14.55 -9.83 -15.13
C LEU A 70 -13.05 -10.13 -15.28
N PHE A 71 -12.41 -9.65 -16.36
CA PHE A 71 -10.98 -9.87 -16.60
C PHE A 71 -10.07 -9.10 -15.65
N LEU A 72 -10.60 -8.13 -14.90
CA LEU A 72 -9.85 -7.46 -13.83
C LEU A 72 -9.69 -8.31 -12.57
N PHE A 73 -10.41 -9.42 -12.44
CA PHE A 73 -10.33 -10.30 -11.26
C PHE A 73 -9.29 -11.39 -11.44
N ASP A 74 -8.55 -11.65 -10.37
CA ASP A 74 -7.67 -12.82 -10.30
C ASP A 74 -8.50 -14.10 -10.36
N TYR A 75 -8.24 -14.96 -11.35
CA TYR A 75 -8.96 -16.23 -11.51
C TYR A 75 -8.90 -17.11 -10.25
N LYS A 76 -7.85 -16.98 -9.43
CA LYS A 76 -7.73 -17.72 -8.16
C LYS A 76 -8.87 -17.45 -7.19
N LEU A 77 -9.59 -16.35 -7.33
CA LEU A 77 -10.78 -16.06 -6.53
C LEU A 77 -11.95 -17.01 -6.85
N SER A 78 -11.88 -17.72 -7.98
CA SER A 78 -12.85 -18.76 -8.36
C SER A 78 -12.51 -20.15 -7.81
N GLU A 79 -11.27 -20.35 -7.32
CA GLU A 79 -10.85 -21.65 -6.80
C GLU A 79 -11.70 -22.03 -5.57
N GLY A 80 -12.27 -23.25 -5.60
CA GLY A 80 -13.14 -23.75 -4.53
C GLY A 80 -14.56 -23.19 -4.50
N LYS A 81 -14.93 -22.34 -5.47
CA LYS A 81 -16.29 -21.82 -5.62
C LYS A 81 -16.99 -22.43 -6.83
N GLU A 82 -18.32 -22.55 -6.73
CA GLU A 82 -19.12 -22.85 -7.92
C GLU A 82 -19.04 -21.66 -8.90
N LYS A 83 -18.81 -21.94 -10.18
CA LYS A 83 -18.61 -20.93 -11.23
C LYS A 83 -19.77 -19.94 -11.32
N SER A 84 -21.00 -20.42 -11.18
CA SER A 84 -22.23 -19.61 -11.18
C SER A 84 -22.23 -18.58 -10.04
N THR A 85 -21.91 -19.01 -8.83
CA THR A 85 -21.86 -18.16 -7.63
C THR A 85 -20.76 -17.11 -7.77
N PHE A 86 -19.56 -17.50 -8.23
CA PHE A 86 -18.46 -16.57 -8.45
C PHE A 86 -18.82 -15.47 -9.47
N LEU A 87 -19.42 -15.85 -10.60
CA LEU A 87 -19.84 -14.88 -11.61
C LEU A 87 -20.95 -13.96 -11.10
N GLN A 88 -21.91 -14.50 -10.33
CA GLN A 88 -22.98 -13.71 -9.72
C GLN A 88 -22.43 -12.65 -8.75
N ASP A 89 -21.46 -13.00 -7.93
CA ASP A 89 -20.80 -12.07 -7.02
C ASP A 89 -20.11 -10.92 -7.77
N ILE A 90 -19.34 -11.25 -8.82
CA ILE A 90 -18.67 -10.23 -9.65
C ILE A 90 -19.66 -9.33 -10.37
N PHE A 91 -20.72 -9.89 -10.94
CA PHE A 91 -21.72 -9.09 -11.64
C PHE A 91 -22.57 -8.25 -10.69
N SER A 92 -22.76 -8.70 -9.45
CA SER A 92 -23.34 -7.87 -8.39
C SER A 92 -22.46 -6.68 -8.07
N PHE A 93 -21.12 -6.89 -7.95
CA PHE A 93 -20.17 -5.82 -7.78
C PHE A 93 -20.18 -4.85 -8.96
N TYR A 94 -20.10 -5.36 -10.19
CA TYR A 94 -20.19 -4.56 -11.41
C TYR A 94 -21.47 -3.70 -11.45
N SER A 95 -22.63 -4.29 -11.11
CA SER A 95 -23.90 -3.57 -11.05
C SER A 95 -23.85 -2.38 -10.08
N VAL A 96 -23.24 -2.56 -8.89
CA VAL A 96 -23.08 -1.46 -7.93
C VAL A 96 -22.19 -0.35 -8.50
N VAL A 97 -21.06 -0.70 -9.13
CA VAL A 97 -20.17 0.26 -9.79
C VAL A 97 -20.92 1.07 -10.84
N ARG A 98 -21.69 0.42 -11.70
CA ARG A 98 -22.41 1.06 -12.82
C ARG A 98 -23.59 1.91 -12.35
N THR A 99 -24.41 1.37 -11.44
CA THR A 99 -25.59 2.08 -10.90
C THR A 99 -25.18 3.36 -10.18
N ASN A 100 -24.07 3.33 -9.44
CA ASN A 100 -23.58 4.49 -8.71
C ASN A 100 -22.60 5.34 -9.53
N LYS A 101 -22.36 5.02 -10.80
CA LYS A 101 -21.43 5.73 -11.69
C LYS A 101 -20.04 5.94 -11.06
N VAL A 102 -19.55 4.92 -10.36
CA VAL A 102 -18.26 4.99 -9.69
C VAL A 102 -17.15 5.04 -10.72
N LYS A 103 -16.25 5.99 -10.56
CA LYS A 103 -14.99 6.09 -11.28
C LYS A 103 -13.84 6.12 -10.29
N LEU A 104 -12.80 5.35 -10.56
CA LEU A 104 -11.55 5.43 -9.82
C LEU A 104 -10.74 6.60 -10.35
N ASP A 105 -10.16 7.37 -9.44
CA ASP A 105 -9.39 8.56 -9.75
C ASP A 105 -8.15 8.63 -8.85
N TYR A 106 -7.01 9.03 -9.42
CA TYR A 106 -5.76 9.24 -8.69
C TYR A 106 -5.88 10.33 -7.60
N ASP A 107 -6.71 11.33 -7.82
CA ASP A 107 -6.92 12.43 -6.86
C ASP A 107 -7.86 12.02 -5.71
N SER A 108 -8.51 10.83 -5.79
CA SER A 108 -9.36 10.33 -4.73
C SER A 108 -8.56 10.09 -3.44
N LYS A 109 -9.14 10.49 -2.31
CA LYS A 109 -8.59 10.23 -0.97
C LYS A 109 -9.04 8.91 -0.37
N LYS A 110 -9.68 8.04 -1.16
CA LYS A 110 -10.25 6.77 -0.72
C LYS A 110 -9.51 5.56 -1.29
N TRP A 111 -8.28 5.74 -1.76
CA TRP A 111 -7.42 4.63 -2.14
C TRP A 111 -6.01 4.81 -1.58
N PHE A 112 -5.33 3.70 -1.33
CA PHE A 112 -4.07 3.65 -0.61
C PHE A 112 -3.16 2.60 -1.22
N ALA A 113 -1.85 2.88 -1.26
CA ALA A 113 -0.85 1.88 -1.54
C ALA A 113 -0.31 1.32 -0.23
N GLU A 114 -0.32 0.00 -0.06
CA GLU A 114 0.38 -0.70 1.02
C GLU A 114 1.66 -1.32 0.48
N LEU A 115 2.79 -0.89 1.01
CA LEU A 115 4.08 -1.51 0.78
C LEU A 115 4.38 -2.45 1.95
N ARG A 116 4.24 -3.75 1.74
CA ARG A 116 4.76 -4.73 2.68
C ARG A 116 6.26 -4.80 2.55
N THR A 117 6.94 -4.49 3.64
CA THR A 117 8.39 -4.25 3.67
C THR A 117 9.03 -5.02 4.80
N GLU A 118 10.24 -5.48 4.57
CA GLU A 118 11.08 -6.09 5.59
C GLU A 118 12.05 -5.05 6.15
N PHE A 119 12.09 -4.95 7.45
CA PHE A 119 13.03 -4.15 8.22
C PHE A 119 13.86 -5.02 9.14
N THR A 120 15.06 -4.58 9.48
CA THR A 120 15.84 -5.18 10.59
C THR A 120 15.60 -4.37 11.85
N TYR A 121 15.19 -5.05 12.92
CA TYR A 121 15.07 -4.51 14.28
C TYR A 121 15.78 -5.45 15.26
N LYS A 122 16.75 -4.91 16.03
CA LYS A 122 17.53 -5.71 17.02
C LYS A 122 18.08 -7.02 16.42
N LYS A 123 18.67 -6.94 15.21
CA LYS A 123 19.22 -8.07 14.44
C LYS A 123 18.19 -9.12 13.99
N LYS A 124 16.90 -8.84 14.05
CA LYS A 124 15.82 -9.70 13.56
C LYS A 124 15.09 -9.03 12.42
N ASN A 125 14.62 -9.81 11.46
CA ASN A 125 13.78 -9.31 10.39
C ASN A 125 12.34 -9.18 10.90
N VAL A 126 11.72 -8.04 10.60
CA VAL A 126 10.35 -7.71 10.95
C VAL A 126 9.62 -7.18 9.71
N GLU A 127 8.45 -7.70 9.44
CA GLU A 127 7.60 -7.22 8.36
C GLU A 127 6.68 -6.11 8.87
N LEU A 128 6.75 -4.94 8.21
CA LEU A 128 5.88 -3.79 8.43
C LEU A 128 5.14 -3.43 7.14
N GLY A 129 3.94 -2.89 7.26
CA GLY A 129 3.18 -2.32 6.15
C GLY A 129 3.28 -0.80 6.18
N ILE A 130 3.88 -0.19 5.15
CA ILE A 130 3.91 1.26 4.98
C ILE A 130 2.74 1.64 4.08
N ILE A 131 1.87 2.52 4.56
CA ILE A 131 0.68 2.96 3.85
C ILE A 131 0.93 4.34 3.26
N LEU A 132 0.73 4.44 1.95
CA LEU A 132 0.88 5.69 1.20
C LEU A 132 -0.46 6.12 0.62
N GLN A 133 -0.62 7.43 0.50
CA GLN A 133 -1.73 8.08 -0.18
C GLN A 133 -1.18 9.14 -1.14
N THR A 134 -1.90 9.40 -2.22
CA THR A 134 -1.56 10.51 -3.13
C THR A 134 -1.90 11.84 -2.51
N GLU A 135 -0.97 12.79 -2.63
CA GLU A 135 -1.13 14.17 -2.20
C GLU A 135 -0.62 15.12 -3.29
N LYS A 136 -0.95 16.40 -3.16
CA LYS A 136 -0.36 17.45 -3.98
C LYS A 136 0.80 18.07 -3.21
N SER A 137 1.98 18.05 -3.79
CA SER A 137 3.15 18.73 -3.28
C SER A 137 2.91 20.26 -3.20
N GLN A 138 3.79 20.98 -2.53
CA GLN A 138 3.75 22.46 -2.50
C GLN A 138 3.76 23.11 -3.91
N LYS A 139 4.27 22.39 -4.90
CA LYS A 139 4.27 22.83 -6.32
C LYS A 139 3.04 22.37 -7.10
N GLY A 140 2.05 21.78 -6.44
CA GLY A 140 0.82 21.26 -7.04
C GLY A 140 1.00 19.95 -7.82
N LEU A 141 2.18 19.32 -7.80
CA LEU A 141 2.45 18.05 -8.45
C LEU A 141 1.99 16.88 -7.57
N PRO A 142 1.42 15.81 -8.15
CA PRO A 142 1.05 14.63 -7.38
C PRO A 142 2.31 13.96 -6.81
N CYS A 143 2.23 13.54 -5.56
CA CYS A 143 3.29 12.80 -4.87
C CYS A 143 2.69 11.77 -3.92
N TRP A 144 3.48 10.77 -3.57
CA TRP A 144 3.10 9.79 -2.56
C TRP A 144 3.59 10.23 -1.17
N SER A 145 2.68 10.23 -0.19
CA SER A 145 3.00 10.55 1.20
C SER A 145 2.70 9.34 2.09
N ILE A 146 3.55 9.08 3.07
CA ILE A 146 3.31 8.04 4.07
C ILE A 146 2.27 8.56 5.06
N VAL A 147 1.12 7.86 5.13
CA VAL A 147 -0.03 8.26 5.96
C VAL A 147 -0.34 7.26 7.08
N GLY A 148 0.33 6.13 7.10
CA GLY A 148 0.16 5.12 8.13
C GLY A 148 1.25 4.06 8.09
N VAL A 149 1.37 3.33 9.19
CA VAL A 149 2.26 2.17 9.32
C VAL A 149 1.55 1.15 10.18
N ASN A 150 1.49 -0.10 9.71
CA ASN A 150 0.97 -1.22 10.48
C ASN A 150 2.06 -2.23 10.83
N GLY A 151 1.81 -3.08 11.83
CA GLY A 151 2.76 -4.10 12.28
C GLY A 151 3.76 -3.62 13.34
N LEU A 152 3.65 -2.39 13.84
CA LEU A 152 4.57 -1.82 14.84
C LEU A 152 4.48 -2.51 16.20
N GLU A 153 3.36 -3.20 16.50
CA GLU A 153 3.22 -4.03 17.69
C GLU A 153 4.27 -5.15 17.77
N LYS A 154 4.79 -5.61 16.63
CA LYS A 154 5.86 -6.61 16.52
C LYS A 154 7.20 -6.10 17.06
N ILE A 155 7.37 -4.78 17.13
CA ILE A 155 8.58 -4.13 17.63
C ILE A 155 8.35 -3.38 18.94
N GLY A 156 7.20 -3.63 19.59
CA GLY A 156 6.90 -3.15 20.93
C GLY A 156 6.13 -1.85 21.00
N PHE A 157 5.67 -1.30 19.87
CA PHE A 157 4.73 -0.18 19.92
C PHE A 157 3.40 -0.66 20.50
N ARG A 158 2.94 0.07 21.47
CA ARG A 158 1.61 -0.09 22.05
C ARG A 158 0.95 1.28 22.04
N ASP A 159 -0.22 1.35 21.44
CA ASP A 159 -1.08 2.52 21.61
C ASP A 159 -1.63 2.47 23.04
N THR A 160 -0.90 3.12 23.94
CA THR A 160 -1.29 3.18 25.34
C THR A 160 -2.09 4.45 25.57
N THR A 161 -3.38 4.31 25.74
CA THR A 161 -4.24 5.37 26.30
C THR A 161 -3.99 5.54 27.81
N ASN A 162 -3.36 4.55 28.44
CA ASN A 162 -3.03 4.60 29.86
C ASN A 162 -1.96 5.65 30.14
N ARG A 163 -2.22 6.47 31.16
CA ARG A 163 -1.30 7.49 31.68
C ARG A 163 -1.09 7.25 33.16
N TYR A 164 0.11 7.51 33.60
CA TYR A 164 0.41 7.58 35.00
C TYR A 164 0.31 9.05 35.44
N THR A 165 -0.53 9.31 36.46
CA THR A 165 -0.74 10.67 36.95
C THR A 165 -0.18 10.71 38.37
N ILE A 166 0.84 11.50 38.60
CA ILE A 166 1.29 11.82 39.93
C ILE A 166 0.47 13.01 40.40
N SER A 167 -0.37 12.81 41.43
CA SER A 167 -1.16 13.90 41.98
C SER A 167 -0.25 14.74 42.87
N PRO A 168 -0.21 16.10 42.72
CA PRO A 168 0.53 16.96 43.61
C PRO A 168 -0.01 16.94 45.07
N GLU A 169 -1.21 16.38 45.27
CA GLU A 169 -1.84 16.26 46.58
C GLU A 169 -1.62 14.86 47.24
N GLN A 170 -0.92 13.95 46.55
CA GLN A 170 -0.56 12.66 47.15
C GLN A 170 0.57 12.85 48.16
N HIS A 171 0.22 12.71 49.42
CA HIS A 171 1.17 12.79 50.53
C HIS A 171 2.22 11.66 50.56
N GLU A 172 1.99 10.56 49.79
CA GLU A 172 2.87 9.40 49.73
C GLU A 172 3.93 9.51 48.62
N ALA A 173 3.75 10.42 47.62
CA ALA A 173 4.71 10.70 46.57
C ALA A 173 5.25 12.12 46.71
N LEU A 174 6.30 12.28 47.48
CA LEU A 174 6.99 13.55 47.57
C LEU A 174 7.65 13.86 46.22
N PHE A 175 7.53 15.10 45.75
CA PHE A 175 8.23 15.55 44.53
C PHE A 175 9.74 15.30 44.59
N SER A 176 10.32 15.26 45.79
CA SER A 176 11.71 14.89 46.04
C SER A 176 12.05 13.43 45.73
N GLU A 177 11.06 12.57 45.57
CA GLU A 177 11.19 11.12 45.27
C GLU A 177 10.86 10.80 43.81
N ILE A 178 10.50 11.80 43.00
CA ILE A 178 10.15 11.66 41.61
C ILE A 178 11.23 10.94 40.77
N ASP A 179 12.48 11.11 41.17
CA ASP A 179 13.62 10.45 40.53
C ASP A 179 13.55 8.93 40.68
N SER A 180 13.09 8.45 41.83
CA SER A 180 12.91 7.01 42.10
C SER A 180 11.76 6.45 41.23
N ASP A 181 10.66 7.18 41.11
CA ASP A 181 9.55 6.82 40.28
C ASP A 181 9.91 6.80 38.80
N LEU A 182 10.60 7.85 38.33
CA LEU A 182 11.10 7.92 36.96
C LEU A 182 12.12 6.81 36.67
N GLN A 183 12.97 6.44 37.62
CA GLN A 183 13.89 5.32 37.46
C GLN A 183 13.17 3.96 37.42
N TYR A 184 12.17 3.77 38.27
CA TYR A 184 11.32 2.55 38.26
C TYR A 184 10.58 2.38 36.94
N PHE A 185 10.00 3.46 36.42
CA PHE A 185 9.28 3.49 35.14
C PHE A 185 10.15 3.86 33.94
N SER A 186 11.48 3.76 34.05
CA SER A 186 12.42 4.18 32.98
C SER A 186 12.15 3.55 31.60
N LYS A 187 11.50 2.41 31.54
CA LYS A 187 11.06 1.75 30.29
C LYS A 187 9.73 2.27 29.76
N GLU A 188 9.00 3.03 30.54
CA GLU A 188 7.63 3.46 30.24
C GLU A 188 7.45 4.98 30.45
N PHE A 189 8.51 5.76 30.24
CA PHE A 189 8.47 7.22 30.37
C PHE A 189 7.30 7.88 29.64
N SER A 190 6.80 7.24 28.57
CA SER A 190 5.64 7.73 27.83
C SER A 190 4.34 7.76 28.65
N LEU A 191 4.28 7.06 29.78
CA LEU A 191 3.14 7.10 30.71
C LEU A 191 3.00 8.44 31.40
N PHE A 192 4.12 9.17 31.59
CA PHE A 192 4.14 10.49 32.24
C PHE A 192 3.86 11.66 31.31
N ARG A 193 3.52 11.40 30.04
CA ARG A 193 3.23 12.46 29.07
C ARG A 193 2.01 13.29 29.44
N GLY A 194 2.03 14.58 29.10
CA GLY A 194 0.89 15.47 29.24
C GLY A 194 -0.37 14.99 28.50
N GLN A 195 -1.52 15.46 28.90
CA GLN A 195 -2.82 15.02 28.36
C GLN A 195 -2.94 15.22 26.85
N GLU A 196 -2.32 16.26 26.32
CA GLU A 196 -2.39 16.62 24.89
C GLU A 196 -1.30 15.95 24.04
N ILE A 197 -0.32 15.27 24.69
CA ILE A 197 0.75 14.62 23.97
C ILE A 197 0.34 13.21 23.61
N THR A 198 0.12 12.96 22.33
CA THR A 198 -0.10 11.64 21.77
C THR A 198 1.12 11.22 20.94
N ILE A 199 1.62 10.01 21.18
CA ILE A 199 2.63 9.41 20.33
C ILE A 199 1.89 8.49 19.39
N ASP A 200 1.65 8.95 18.16
CA ASP A 200 1.03 8.12 17.14
C ASP A 200 2.03 7.14 16.51
N ALA A 201 1.48 6.11 15.87
CA ALA A 201 2.27 5.06 15.23
C ALA A 201 3.25 5.60 14.18
N LEU A 202 2.84 6.61 13.44
CA LEU A 202 3.63 7.18 12.35
C LEU A 202 4.83 7.97 12.88
N SER A 203 4.62 8.83 13.90
CA SER A 203 5.70 9.57 14.58
C SER A 203 6.71 8.61 15.21
N TYR A 204 6.23 7.54 15.86
CA TYR A 204 7.09 6.50 16.42
C TYR A 204 7.93 5.81 15.33
N PHE A 205 7.29 5.44 14.21
CA PHE A 205 7.98 4.83 13.08
C PHE A 205 9.12 5.72 12.53
N PHE A 206 8.85 7.02 12.29
CA PHE A 206 9.85 7.93 11.80
C PHE A 206 11.01 8.08 12.77
N ALA A 207 10.74 8.20 14.07
CA ALA A 207 11.80 8.26 15.09
C ALA A 207 12.70 7.01 15.07
N LEU A 208 12.13 5.82 14.89
CA LEU A 208 12.90 4.57 14.77
C LEU A 208 13.77 4.52 13.50
N VAL A 209 13.26 5.04 12.38
CA VAL A 209 14.01 5.13 11.12
C VAL A 209 15.14 6.13 11.22
N GLU A 210 14.87 7.34 11.71
CA GLU A 210 15.85 8.43 11.83
C GLU A 210 16.98 8.09 12.81
N THR A 211 16.66 7.41 13.90
CA THR A 211 17.67 6.92 14.85
C THR A 211 18.43 5.67 14.36
N GLY A 212 18.05 5.12 13.22
CA GLY A 212 18.64 3.87 12.70
C GLY A 212 18.32 2.63 13.54
N THR A 213 17.34 2.73 14.45
CA THR A 213 16.87 1.62 15.30
C THR A 213 16.22 0.53 14.46
N ILE A 214 15.49 0.93 13.42
CA ILE A 214 15.03 0.02 12.33
C ILE A 214 15.70 0.42 11.02
N LYS A 215 15.99 -0.58 10.20
CA LYS A 215 16.63 -0.38 8.88
C LYS A 215 15.86 -1.11 7.81
N PHE A 216 15.46 -0.39 6.79
CA PHE A 216 14.82 -0.96 5.59
C PHE A 216 15.73 -1.98 4.93
N GLN A 217 15.19 -3.13 4.56
CA GLN A 217 15.89 -4.18 3.83
C GLN A 217 15.38 -4.31 2.42
N LYS A 218 14.11 -4.62 2.26
CA LYS A 218 13.49 -4.80 0.95
C LYS A 218 11.97 -4.62 1.01
N ARG A 219 11.39 -4.37 -0.16
CA ARG A 219 9.95 -4.49 -0.38
C ARG A 219 9.63 -5.95 -0.68
N ILE A 220 8.60 -6.49 -0.01
CA ILE A 220 8.09 -7.84 -0.22
C ILE A 220 7.01 -7.83 -1.31
N LYS A 221 6.02 -6.92 -1.16
CA LYS A 221 4.97 -6.74 -2.16
C LYS A 221 4.33 -5.36 -2.07
N THR A 222 3.60 -5.01 -3.13
CA THR A 222 2.74 -3.82 -3.18
C THR A 222 1.29 -4.25 -3.39
N GLN A 223 0.38 -3.62 -2.66
CA GLN A 223 -1.07 -3.77 -2.81
C GLN A 223 -1.69 -2.39 -2.90
N PHE A 224 -2.76 -2.25 -3.68
CA PHE A 224 -3.57 -1.03 -3.67
C PHE A 224 -4.96 -1.36 -3.14
N HIS A 225 -5.41 -0.61 -2.16
CA HIS A 225 -6.68 -0.76 -1.47
C HIS A 225 -7.63 0.35 -1.88
N PHE A 226 -8.84 0.02 -2.30
CA PHE A 226 -9.85 0.95 -2.79
C PHE A 226 -11.09 0.92 -1.91
N PHE A 227 -11.52 2.09 -1.45
CA PHE A 227 -12.69 2.31 -0.58
C PHE A 227 -13.78 3.16 -1.25
N ASP A 228 -13.59 3.53 -2.53
CA ASP A 228 -14.49 4.42 -3.28
C ASP A 228 -15.83 3.77 -3.63
N VAL A 229 -15.87 2.45 -3.83
CA VAL A 229 -17.08 1.77 -4.30
C VAL A 229 -18.08 1.63 -3.16
N PRO A 230 -19.34 2.12 -3.30
CA PRO A 230 -20.37 1.89 -2.30
C PRO A 230 -20.52 0.40 -1.97
N SER A 231 -20.63 0.09 -0.69
CA SER A 231 -20.80 -1.28 -0.19
C SER A 231 -19.69 -2.28 -0.53
N TYR A 232 -18.56 -1.83 -1.08
CA TYR A 232 -17.42 -2.69 -1.37
C TYR A 232 -16.08 -2.04 -0.98
N VAL A 233 -15.17 -2.89 -0.53
CA VAL A 233 -13.73 -2.60 -0.45
C VAL A 233 -13.02 -3.68 -1.24
N PHE A 234 -12.04 -3.31 -2.05
CA PHE A 234 -11.27 -4.27 -2.80
C PHE A 234 -9.78 -3.91 -2.84
N CYS A 235 -8.98 -4.93 -3.14
CA CYS A 235 -7.53 -4.80 -3.24
C CYS A 235 -7.04 -5.35 -4.58
N ILE A 236 -6.07 -4.67 -5.19
CA ILE A 236 -5.36 -5.18 -6.35
C ILE A 236 -3.90 -5.49 -6.00
N GLU A 237 -3.38 -6.53 -6.62
CA GLU A 237 -1.98 -6.93 -6.55
C GLU A 237 -1.46 -7.26 -7.95
N TYR A 238 -0.16 -7.09 -8.14
CA TYR A 238 0.48 -7.53 -9.36
C TYR A 238 0.61 -9.04 -9.39
N ARG A 239 0.15 -9.67 -10.47
CA ARG A 239 0.26 -11.10 -10.73
C ARG A 239 1.06 -11.32 -12.01
N ASP A 240 2.20 -11.97 -11.88
CA ASP A 240 3.01 -12.39 -13.01
C ASP A 240 2.73 -13.86 -13.33
N ARG A 241 2.16 -14.13 -14.52
CA ARG A 241 1.75 -15.47 -14.95
C ARG A 241 1.82 -15.60 -16.46
N SER A 242 2.13 -16.83 -16.91
CA SER A 242 2.27 -17.14 -18.33
C SER A 242 1.00 -17.67 -19.02
N LYS A 243 -0.02 -18.10 -18.26
CA LYS A 243 -1.18 -18.85 -18.82
C LYS A 243 -2.55 -18.30 -18.44
N SER A 244 -2.65 -17.14 -17.82
CA SER A 244 -3.93 -16.52 -17.42
C SER A 244 -3.78 -15.01 -17.39
N ASN A 245 -4.85 -14.30 -17.04
CA ASN A 245 -4.75 -12.85 -16.86
C ASN A 245 -3.62 -12.49 -15.86
N THR A 246 -2.88 -11.47 -16.21
CA THR A 246 -1.66 -11.04 -15.52
C THR A 246 -1.66 -9.54 -15.29
N GLY A 247 -0.75 -9.03 -14.50
CA GLY A 247 -0.67 -7.62 -14.16
C GLY A 247 -1.41 -7.27 -12.88
N TRP A 248 -1.91 -6.04 -12.78
CA TRP A 248 -2.66 -5.56 -11.63
C TRP A 248 -4.10 -6.09 -11.67
N LEU A 249 -4.43 -6.97 -10.74
CA LEU A 249 -5.72 -7.67 -10.71
C LEU A 249 -6.36 -7.55 -9.33
N ILE A 250 -7.68 -7.57 -9.29
CA ILE A 250 -8.44 -7.67 -8.03
C ILE A 250 -8.17 -9.04 -7.41
N THR A 251 -7.49 -9.05 -6.27
CA THR A 251 -7.11 -10.26 -5.53
C THR A 251 -7.96 -10.48 -4.29
N SER A 252 -8.67 -9.46 -3.86
CA SER A 252 -9.69 -9.57 -2.81
C SER A 252 -10.74 -8.50 -2.98
N TYR A 253 -11.98 -8.83 -2.63
CA TYR A 253 -13.09 -7.90 -2.54
C TYR A 253 -14.05 -8.36 -1.44
N ASN A 254 -14.59 -7.40 -0.70
CA ASN A 254 -15.51 -7.66 0.38
C ASN A 254 -16.70 -6.71 0.29
N ARG A 255 -17.89 -7.27 0.38
CA ARG A 255 -19.10 -6.47 0.57
C ARG A 255 -19.15 -6.01 2.03
N THR A 256 -19.33 -4.70 2.25
CA THR A 256 -19.21 -4.11 3.58
C THR A 256 -20.04 -2.82 3.67
N ASP A 257 -20.50 -2.49 4.85
CA ASP A 257 -21.16 -1.21 5.14
C ASP A 257 -20.14 -0.10 5.44
N GLU A 258 -20.59 1.15 5.50
CA GLU A 258 -19.72 2.31 5.71
C GLU A 258 -19.02 2.31 7.09
N LYS A 259 -19.65 1.77 8.13
CA LYS A 259 -19.02 1.65 9.46
C LYS A 259 -17.85 0.67 9.42
N SER A 260 -18.07 -0.48 8.80
CA SER A 260 -17.03 -1.50 8.61
C SER A 260 -15.91 -1.01 7.71
N LYS A 261 -16.19 -0.16 6.69
CA LYS A 261 -15.15 0.50 5.89
C LYS A 261 -14.23 1.36 6.74
N VAL A 262 -14.80 2.18 7.64
CA VAL A 262 -14.00 3.02 8.55
C VAL A 262 -13.11 2.15 9.44
N LEU A 263 -13.62 1.05 9.98
CA LEU A 263 -12.82 0.11 10.79
C LEU A 263 -11.69 -0.53 9.97
N LEU A 264 -11.98 -0.95 8.73
CA LEU A 264 -10.97 -1.51 7.84
C LEU A 264 -9.89 -0.48 7.48
N LEU A 265 -10.29 0.77 7.23
CA LEU A 265 -9.37 1.87 6.95
C LEU A 265 -8.48 2.18 8.16
N ASN A 266 -9.06 2.27 9.36
CA ASN A 266 -8.29 2.51 10.59
C ASN A 266 -7.28 1.39 10.82
N LYS A 267 -7.70 0.14 10.65
CA LYS A 267 -6.79 -1.02 10.72
C LYS A 267 -5.67 -0.95 9.68
N LEU A 268 -5.97 -0.55 8.44
CA LEU A 268 -4.98 -0.36 7.38
C LEU A 268 -3.96 0.70 7.78
N LEU A 269 -4.42 1.83 8.33
CA LEU A 269 -3.58 2.96 8.74
C LEU A 269 -2.81 2.71 10.06
N GLY A 270 -3.05 1.61 10.75
CA GLY A 270 -2.45 1.32 12.06
C GLY A 270 -3.03 2.16 13.21
N LYS A 271 -4.33 2.48 13.11
CA LYS A 271 -5.10 3.28 14.08
C LYS A 271 -6.08 2.40 14.85
#